data_a927283b8a1eca043bd417b000f6d958
#
_entry.id   a927283b8a1eca043bd417b000f6d958
#
_cell.length_a   1.000
_cell.length_b   1.000
_cell.length_c   1.000
_cell.angle_alpha   90.00
_cell.angle_beta   90.00
_cell.angle_gamma   90.00
#
_symmetry.space_group_name_H-M   'P 1'
#
loop_
_entity.id
_entity.type
_entity.pdbx_description
1 polymer ?
#
loop_
_entity_poly.entity_id
_entity_poly.type
_entity_poly.pdbx_seq_one_letter_code
_entity_poly.pdbx_strand_id
1 'polypeptide(L)'
;NDIYVPKGSLITWEGFVRDTKEVIFLQQKNNIIISPNEKGKFTYSHIVKNDMSFDVKTSNKFTTYSDTLSIYIKTIEDLYPQIAIVEHKDTIFPNKILFRGQIKDDYGFSMLTFCINHIRGNDTIRKTSAIEVNKNDNAQDFYYNYDLTNLSISRGDKLEYYFEVKDNDAINGGKITKSKIFSLNLPTEEELEAKKEENTQNIKESTKDALAKIKDLKDQINEISKQLINKQNLTWQDKEQIKDLLKKQEDIKKEIEEIKQSLEENNLLEEKLTEQEEEILKKQKELEELFDKVLNQQMKDILEEMKKLAEEQIDKNKLNETLNNIKLNNEDVAKELDRNIEMYKRLEMEKLSNELTEKLDKLSKDQKELSENLKSKNREENISKQEKLNDEFKQQQDK
;
A
#
# COMPACT_ATOMS: atom_id res chain seq x y z
N ASN A 1 40.25 39.77 0.37
CA ASN A 1 39.48 38.88 -0.52
C ASN A 1 39.03 37.68 0.26
N ASP A 2 37.73 37.43 0.35
CA ASP A 2 37.18 36.26 0.99
C ASP A 2 37.24 35.07 0.02
N ILE A 3 37.77 33.94 0.47
CA ILE A 3 37.84 32.67 -0.28
C ILE A 3 36.84 31.72 0.40
N TYR A 4 35.92 31.16 -0.37
CA TYR A 4 34.95 30.16 0.13
C TYR A 4 35.35 28.78 -0.35
N VAL A 5 35.50 27.84 0.58
CA VAL A 5 35.91 26.47 0.28
C VAL A 5 35.13 25.45 1.08
N PRO A 6 34.86 24.27 0.55
CA PRO A 6 34.30 23.18 1.33
C PRO A 6 35.20 22.86 2.54
N LYS A 7 34.56 22.54 3.66
CA LYS A 7 35.28 22.09 4.87
C LYS A 7 36.13 20.86 4.56
N GLY A 8 37.40 20.92 4.95
CA GLY A 8 38.35 19.85 4.65
C GLY A 8 39.14 19.98 3.35
N SER A 9 38.89 21.03 2.58
CA SER A 9 39.66 21.30 1.36
C SER A 9 41.14 21.52 1.66
N LEU A 10 41.97 20.98 0.81
CA LEU A 10 43.38 21.29 0.78
C LEU A 10 43.59 22.53 -0.10
N ILE A 11 43.96 23.66 0.49
CA ILE A 11 44.34 24.87 -0.24
C ILE A 11 45.82 24.89 -0.39
N THR A 12 46.31 25.15 -1.62
CA THR A 12 47.72 25.34 -1.92
C THR A 12 47.95 26.75 -2.46
N TRP A 13 48.77 27.51 -1.77
CA TRP A 13 49.23 28.82 -2.25
C TRP A 13 50.56 28.64 -2.96
N GLU A 14 50.62 29.09 -4.17
CA GLU A 14 51.86 29.20 -4.94
C GLU A 14 52.09 30.67 -5.30
N GLY A 15 53.33 31.12 -5.13
CA GLY A 15 53.69 32.47 -5.46
C GLY A 15 55.16 32.63 -5.84
N PHE A 16 55.46 33.76 -6.43
CA PHE A 16 56.82 34.15 -6.77
C PHE A 16 57.13 35.47 -6.06
N VAL A 17 58.27 35.51 -5.42
CA VAL A 17 58.76 36.68 -4.72
C VAL A 17 60.20 37.03 -5.24
N ARG A 18 60.52 38.32 -5.19
CA ARG A 18 61.87 38.83 -5.60
C ARG A 18 62.51 39.47 -4.41
N ASP A 19 63.86 39.25 -4.29
CA ASP A 19 64.71 39.81 -3.21
C ASP A 19 64.11 39.57 -1.80
N THR A 20 63.52 38.40 -1.61
CA THR A 20 62.83 37.99 -0.37
C THR A 20 63.54 36.79 0.24
N LYS A 21 63.81 36.86 1.55
CA LYS A 21 64.45 35.77 2.30
C LYS A 21 63.38 34.79 2.82
N GLU A 22 62.25 35.34 3.32
CA GLU A 22 61.23 34.56 3.98
C GLU A 22 59.81 35.10 3.62
N VAL A 23 58.87 34.17 3.40
CA VAL A 23 57.44 34.43 3.32
C VAL A 23 56.81 33.90 4.59
N ILE A 24 56.07 34.73 5.32
CA ILE A 24 55.56 34.40 6.63
C ILE A 24 54.01 34.45 6.57
N PHE A 25 53.40 33.33 6.83
CA PHE A 25 51.95 33.21 7.02
C PHE A 25 51.67 33.34 8.51
N LEU A 26 51.11 34.45 8.95
CA LEU A 26 50.75 34.72 10.33
C LEU A 26 49.31 34.23 10.57
N GLN A 27 49.15 33.28 11.48
CA GLN A 27 47.88 32.81 12.00
C GLN A 27 47.86 33.13 13.50
N GLN A 28 46.66 33.35 14.09
CA GLN A 28 46.47 33.82 15.47
C GLN A 28 47.38 33.12 16.54
N LYS A 29 47.79 31.86 16.33
CA LYS A 29 48.58 31.09 17.28
C LYS A 29 49.88 30.48 16.72
N ASN A 30 50.05 30.45 15.41
CA ASN A 30 51.21 29.83 14.76
C ASN A 30 51.68 30.64 13.56
N ASN A 31 52.97 30.93 13.48
CA ASN A 31 53.57 31.58 12.32
C ASN A 31 54.24 30.49 11.49
N ILE A 32 53.94 30.48 10.21
CA ILE A 32 54.54 29.52 9.27
C ILE A 32 55.50 30.30 8.39
N ILE A 33 56.78 29.96 8.47
CA ILE A 33 57.87 30.63 7.74
C ILE A 33 58.32 29.73 6.59
N ILE A 34 58.28 30.26 5.38
CA ILE A 34 58.64 29.55 4.15
C ILE A 34 59.78 30.30 3.47
N SER A 35 60.91 29.59 3.19
CA SER A 35 62.01 30.11 2.40
C SER A 35 61.71 29.82 0.91
N PRO A 36 61.64 30.86 0.05
CA PRO A 36 61.53 30.68 -1.38
C PRO A 36 62.74 29.96 -1.96
N ASN A 37 62.54 29.21 -3.05
CA ASN A 37 63.63 28.56 -3.75
C ASN A 37 64.50 29.61 -4.53
N GLU A 38 65.57 29.17 -5.16
CA GLU A 38 66.53 30.01 -5.93
C GLU A 38 65.86 30.83 -7.05
N LYS A 39 64.66 30.37 -7.54
CA LYS A 39 63.88 31.07 -8.54
C LYS A 39 62.83 32.01 -7.92
N GLY A 40 62.77 32.14 -6.60
CA GLY A 40 61.85 32.93 -5.87
C GLY A 40 60.47 32.29 -5.72
N LYS A 41 60.22 30.99 -6.07
CA LYS A 41 58.96 30.30 -5.91
C LYS A 41 58.80 29.78 -4.48
N PHE A 42 57.66 29.99 -3.91
CA PHE A 42 57.24 29.35 -2.66
C PHE A 42 55.90 28.59 -2.84
N THR A 43 55.68 27.59 -2.01
CA THR A 43 54.43 26.80 -1.98
C THR A 43 54.09 26.54 -0.53
N TYR A 44 52.81 26.72 -0.18
CA TYR A 44 52.26 26.39 1.13
C TYR A 44 50.91 25.71 0.96
N SER A 45 50.71 24.57 1.62
CA SER A 45 49.47 23.83 1.61
C SER A 45 48.90 23.69 3.01
N HIS A 46 47.58 23.89 3.14
CA HIS A 46 46.86 23.77 4.41
C HIS A 46 45.48 23.16 4.22
N ILE A 47 45.08 22.25 5.14
CA ILE A 47 43.76 21.68 5.15
C ILE A 47 42.82 22.57 5.99
N VAL A 48 41.79 23.14 5.38
CA VAL A 48 40.87 24.06 6.02
C VAL A 48 39.79 23.30 6.74
N LYS A 49 39.80 23.30 8.07
CA LYS A 49 38.80 22.63 8.90
C LYS A 49 37.74 23.58 9.46
N ASN A 50 38.09 24.84 9.65
CA ASN A 50 37.22 25.91 10.18
C ASN A 50 37.57 27.21 9.48
N ASP A 51 36.72 28.20 9.62
CA ASP A 51 37.01 29.58 9.18
C ASP A 51 38.33 30.06 9.74
N MET A 52 39.15 30.66 8.90
CA MET A 52 40.48 31.09 9.29
C MET A 52 40.93 32.31 8.48
N SER A 53 41.92 32.98 8.99
CA SER A 53 42.59 34.08 8.29
C SER A 53 44.08 33.97 8.40
N PHE A 54 44.77 34.39 7.37
CA PHE A 54 46.19 34.54 7.32
C PHE A 54 46.55 35.96 6.95
N ASP A 55 47.58 36.49 7.63
CA ASP A 55 48.30 37.68 7.18
C ASP A 55 49.62 37.24 6.58
N VAL A 56 49.79 37.46 5.29
CA VAL A 56 51.02 37.11 4.58
C VAL A 56 51.94 38.31 4.57
N LYS A 57 53.17 38.10 5.07
CA LYS A 57 54.24 39.11 5.10
C LYS A 57 55.51 38.55 4.48
N THR A 58 56.35 39.45 3.97
CA THR A 58 57.63 39.08 3.42
C THR A 58 58.76 39.78 4.18
N SER A 59 59.91 39.14 4.29
CA SER A 59 61.09 39.72 4.89
C SER A 59 62.34 39.56 4.00
N ASN A 60 63.25 40.51 4.07
CA ASN A 60 64.60 40.43 3.45
C ASN A 60 65.65 40.96 4.38
N LYS A 61 66.91 41.14 3.89
CA LYS A 61 68.09 41.61 4.68
C LYS A 61 67.94 43.04 5.22
N PHE A 62 67.00 43.83 4.62
CA PHE A 62 66.93 45.28 4.89
C PHE A 62 65.61 45.64 5.57
N THR A 63 64.51 44.82 5.34
CA THR A 63 63.20 45.12 5.84
C THR A 63 62.60 43.86 6.49
N THR A 64 62.16 44.00 7.74
CA THR A 64 61.62 42.89 8.54
C THR A 64 60.11 42.89 8.48
N TYR A 65 59.41 43.30 7.58
CA TYR A 65 57.99 43.27 7.28
C TYR A 65 57.59 44.43 6.37
N SER A 66 57.32 44.10 5.12
CA SER A 66 56.67 44.97 4.16
C SER A 66 55.16 44.96 4.32
N ASP A 67 54.45 45.32 3.29
CA ASP A 67 52.98 45.29 3.29
C ASP A 67 52.39 43.96 3.71
N THR A 68 51.20 43.98 4.33
CA THR A 68 50.48 42.82 4.78
C THR A 68 49.35 42.47 3.82
N LEU A 69 49.33 41.24 3.32
CA LEU A 69 48.21 40.71 2.53
C LEU A 69 47.31 39.87 3.45
N SER A 70 46.13 40.33 3.79
CA SER A 70 45.17 39.57 4.57
C SER A 70 44.28 38.70 3.67
N ILE A 71 44.20 37.41 3.96
CA ILE A 71 43.40 36.41 3.25
C ILE A 71 42.41 35.83 4.26
N TYR A 72 41.13 35.90 3.96
CA TYR A 72 40.06 35.31 4.77
C TYR A 72 39.53 34.11 4.05
N ILE A 73 39.46 32.96 4.78
CA ILE A 73 38.91 31.70 4.28
C ILE A 73 37.68 31.37 5.09
N LYS A 74 36.59 31.22 4.41
CA LYS A 74 35.29 30.77 4.98
C LYS A 74 34.99 29.37 4.50
N THR A 75 34.64 28.52 5.44
CA THR A 75 34.24 27.15 5.16
C THR A 75 32.75 27.09 4.75
N ILE A 76 32.48 26.36 3.67
CA ILE A 76 31.15 25.99 3.28
C ILE A 76 30.87 24.64 3.98
N GLU A 77 29.81 24.60 4.77
CA GLU A 77 29.40 23.33 5.38
C GLU A 77 28.74 22.44 4.33
N ASP A 78 29.10 21.19 4.36
CA ASP A 78 28.52 20.13 3.57
C ASP A 78 27.07 19.82 4.05
N LEU A 79 26.11 19.68 3.13
CA LEU A 79 24.72 19.44 3.45
C LEU A 79 24.45 17.95 3.64
N TYR A 80 23.27 17.63 4.16
CA TYR A 80 22.80 16.25 4.21
C TYR A 80 22.22 15.85 2.86
N PRO A 81 22.46 14.63 2.38
CA PRO A 81 21.85 14.14 1.16
C PRO A 81 20.32 14.11 1.30
N GLN A 82 19.62 14.31 0.20
CA GLN A 82 18.16 14.30 0.11
C GLN A 82 17.70 13.05 -0.63
N ILE A 83 16.56 12.50 -0.21
CA ILE A 83 15.96 11.34 -0.84
C ILE A 83 14.44 11.49 -0.92
N ALA A 84 13.87 11.25 -2.10
CA ALA A 84 12.45 11.20 -2.34
C ALA A 84 12.08 9.86 -2.98
N ILE A 85 11.04 9.18 -2.46
CA ILE A 85 10.62 7.86 -2.91
C ILE A 85 9.12 7.85 -3.18
N VAL A 86 8.74 7.25 -4.30
CA VAL A 86 7.37 6.88 -4.65
C VAL A 86 7.30 5.36 -4.75
N GLU A 87 6.36 4.78 -4.02
CA GLU A 87 6.03 3.36 -4.07
C GLU A 87 4.93 3.13 -5.11
N HIS A 88 5.09 2.11 -5.94
CA HIS A 88 4.07 1.59 -6.84
C HIS A 88 3.78 0.14 -6.46
N LYS A 89 2.55 -0.13 -6.01
CA LYS A 89 2.09 -1.51 -5.80
C LYS A 89 1.63 -2.06 -7.12
N ASP A 90 2.23 -3.16 -7.53
CA ASP A 90 1.85 -3.85 -8.75
C ASP A 90 0.59 -4.69 -8.47
N THR A 91 -0.49 -4.42 -9.20
CA THR A 91 -1.73 -5.19 -9.10
C THR A 91 -1.65 -6.54 -9.81
N ILE A 92 -0.73 -6.68 -10.79
CA ILE A 92 -0.52 -7.90 -11.57
C ILE A 92 0.41 -8.86 -10.82
N PHE A 93 1.46 -8.31 -10.17
CA PHE A 93 2.43 -9.09 -9.39
C PHE A 93 2.40 -8.66 -7.92
N PRO A 94 1.43 -9.14 -7.13
CA PRO A 94 1.23 -8.68 -5.74
C PRO A 94 2.43 -8.97 -4.81
N ASN A 95 3.32 -9.87 -5.22
CA ASN A 95 4.54 -10.22 -4.49
C ASN A 95 5.74 -9.30 -4.80
N LYS A 96 5.55 -8.24 -5.60
CA LYS A 96 6.62 -7.29 -5.95
C LYS A 96 6.24 -5.88 -5.56
N ILE A 97 7.21 -5.17 -4.99
CA ILE A 97 7.09 -3.76 -4.68
C ILE A 97 8.06 -3.00 -5.58
N LEU A 98 7.52 -2.06 -6.34
CA LEU A 98 8.29 -1.23 -7.26
C LEU A 98 8.49 0.15 -6.65
N PHE A 99 9.72 0.65 -6.71
CA PHE A 99 10.06 1.97 -6.22
C PHE A 99 10.69 2.80 -7.32
N ARG A 100 10.26 4.04 -7.40
CA ARG A 100 10.97 5.10 -8.11
C ARG A 100 11.47 6.09 -7.09
N GLY A 101 12.78 6.35 -7.10
CA GLY A 101 13.42 7.27 -6.18
C GLY A 101 14.27 8.31 -6.89
N GLN A 102 14.47 9.43 -6.20
CA GLN A 102 15.43 10.46 -6.57
C GLN A 102 16.28 10.79 -5.35
N ILE A 103 17.60 10.88 -5.56
CA ILE A 103 18.58 11.31 -4.56
C ILE A 103 19.29 12.56 -5.05
N LYS A 104 19.63 13.47 -4.12
CA LYS A 104 20.39 14.71 -4.39
C LYS A 104 21.35 15.00 -3.27
N ASP A 105 22.54 15.49 -3.62
CA ASP A 105 23.58 15.90 -2.71
C ASP A 105 24.46 16.97 -3.35
N ASP A 106 25.17 17.78 -2.57
CA ASP A 106 26.05 18.85 -3.09
C ASP A 106 27.41 18.30 -3.59
N TYR A 107 27.89 17.18 -3.05
CA TYR A 107 29.19 16.60 -3.41
C TYR A 107 29.11 15.15 -3.93
N GLY A 108 27.94 14.53 -3.93
CA GLY A 108 27.70 13.19 -4.45
C GLY A 108 27.56 12.12 -3.37
N PHE A 109 27.38 10.88 -3.79
CA PHE A 109 26.95 9.77 -2.95
C PHE A 109 28.05 8.74 -2.73
N SER A 110 28.09 8.14 -1.55
CA SER A 110 28.92 6.95 -1.30
C SER A 110 28.12 5.66 -1.38
N MET A 111 26.85 5.67 -0.93
CA MET A 111 26.01 4.46 -0.83
C MET A 111 24.52 4.80 -0.85
N LEU A 112 23.75 3.96 -1.52
CA LEU A 112 22.29 3.88 -1.41
C LEU A 112 21.92 2.46 -0.98
N THR A 113 21.07 2.34 0.05
CA THR A 113 20.71 1.05 0.62
C THR A 113 19.20 0.97 0.80
N PHE A 114 18.59 -0.11 0.35
CA PHE A 114 17.23 -0.50 0.74
C PHE A 114 17.29 -1.29 2.04
N CYS A 115 16.46 -0.92 3.00
CA CYS A 115 16.34 -1.56 4.31
C CYS A 115 14.92 -2.08 4.47
N ILE A 116 14.79 -3.33 4.89
CA ILE A 116 13.51 -3.94 5.23
C ILE A 116 13.59 -4.62 6.59
N ASN A 117 12.64 -4.30 7.45
CA ASN A 117 12.43 -4.91 8.75
C ASN A 117 11.21 -5.83 8.65
N HIS A 118 11.41 -7.10 8.84
CA HIS A 118 10.34 -8.10 8.96
C HIS A 118 10.06 -8.30 10.46
N ILE A 119 8.85 -7.94 10.88
CA ILE A 119 8.40 -7.92 12.27
C ILE A 119 7.38 -9.05 12.43
N ARG A 120 7.68 -10.00 13.32
CA ARG A 120 6.83 -11.12 13.68
C ARG A 120 6.66 -11.15 15.20
N GLY A 121 5.50 -10.74 15.69
CA GLY A 121 5.29 -10.54 17.13
C GLY A 121 6.31 -9.57 17.71
N ASN A 122 7.17 -10.05 18.62
CA ASN A 122 8.22 -9.25 19.25
C ASN A 122 9.58 -9.33 18.51
N ASP A 123 9.70 -10.19 17.51
CA ASP A 123 10.95 -10.40 16.79
C ASP A 123 11.03 -9.50 15.55
N THR A 124 12.20 -8.94 15.31
CA THR A 124 12.47 -8.11 14.12
C THR A 124 13.72 -8.61 13.41
N ILE A 125 13.55 -9.00 12.16
CA ILE A 125 14.66 -9.39 11.28
C ILE A 125 14.89 -8.28 10.26
N ARG A 126 16.07 -7.66 10.32
CA ARG A 126 16.48 -6.62 9.36
C ARG A 126 17.27 -7.24 8.23
N LYS A 127 16.88 -6.94 7.00
CA LYS A 127 17.66 -7.21 5.78
C LYS A 127 17.97 -5.90 5.07
N THR A 128 19.13 -5.86 4.41
CA THR A 128 19.58 -4.67 3.66
C THR A 128 20.10 -5.10 2.30
N SER A 129 19.84 -4.29 1.28
CA SER A 129 20.31 -4.50 -0.09
C SER A 129 20.93 -3.22 -0.61
N ALA A 130 22.18 -3.28 -1.06
CA ALA A 130 22.84 -2.15 -1.68
C ALA A 130 22.29 -1.90 -3.09
N ILE A 131 22.13 -0.63 -3.45
CA ILE A 131 21.69 -0.18 -4.76
C ILE A 131 22.86 0.59 -5.38
N GLU A 132 23.17 0.26 -6.62
CA GLU A 132 24.24 0.94 -7.34
C GLU A 132 23.89 2.40 -7.60
N VAL A 133 24.83 3.29 -7.30
CA VAL A 133 24.74 4.73 -7.54
C VAL A 133 25.98 5.23 -8.24
N ASN A 134 25.82 6.21 -9.10
CA ASN A 134 26.96 6.92 -9.67
C ASN A 134 27.49 7.92 -8.62
N LYS A 135 28.70 7.66 -8.12
CA LYS A 135 29.32 8.44 -7.03
C LYS A 135 29.73 9.86 -7.44
N ASN A 136 29.76 10.13 -8.74
CA ASN A 136 30.21 11.42 -9.27
C ASN A 136 29.02 12.36 -9.61
N ASP A 137 27.78 11.88 -9.51
CA ASP A 137 26.61 12.67 -9.80
C ASP A 137 26.07 13.31 -8.52
N ASN A 138 25.62 14.56 -8.63
CA ASN A 138 25.00 15.28 -7.52
C ASN A 138 23.48 15.08 -7.45
N ALA A 139 22.87 14.47 -8.48
CA ALA A 139 21.47 14.08 -8.51
C ALA A 139 21.30 12.86 -9.41
N GLN A 140 20.50 11.89 -8.94
CA GLN A 140 20.24 10.66 -9.66
C GLN A 140 18.83 10.16 -9.40
N ASP A 141 18.15 9.74 -10.47
CA ASP A 141 16.92 8.93 -10.38
C ASP A 141 17.31 7.45 -10.36
N PHE A 142 16.59 6.65 -9.60
CA PHE A 142 16.78 5.20 -9.56
C PHE A 142 15.44 4.47 -9.50
N TYR A 143 15.47 3.22 -9.95
CA TYR A 143 14.35 2.28 -9.86
C TYR A 143 14.81 1.06 -9.08
N TYR A 144 13.96 0.60 -8.18
CA TYR A 144 14.25 -0.58 -7.38
C TYR A 144 13.02 -1.48 -7.30
N ASN A 145 13.23 -2.76 -7.53
CA ASN A 145 12.21 -3.79 -7.43
C ASN A 145 12.59 -4.77 -6.33
N TYR A 146 11.71 -4.92 -5.36
CA TYR A 146 11.91 -5.89 -4.28
C TYR A 146 10.90 -7.02 -4.41
N ASP A 147 11.41 -8.26 -4.45
CA ASP A 147 10.60 -9.47 -4.53
C ASP A 147 10.37 -10.02 -3.12
N LEU A 148 9.11 -10.02 -2.70
CA LEU A 148 8.66 -10.49 -1.38
C LEU A 148 8.72 -12.01 -1.24
N THR A 149 8.78 -12.77 -2.35
CA THR A 149 8.88 -14.24 -2.32
C THR A 149 10.14 -14.74 -1.61
N ASN A 150 11.17 -13.91 -1.56
CA ASN A 150 12.41 -14.20 -0.85
C ASN A 150 12.31 -14.04 0.69
N LEU A 151 11.14 -13.62 1.18
CA LEU A 151 10.83 -13.52 2.60
C LEU A 151 9.83 -14.63 2.95
N SER A 152 10.14 -15.40 3.99
CA SER A 152 9.18 -16.35 4.59
C SER A 152 8.14 -15.56 5.40
N ILE A 153 7.22 -14.91 4.68
CA ILE A 153 6.19 -14.04 5.26
C ILE A 153 5.01 -14.91 5.69
N SER A 154 4.51 -14.67 6.89
CA SER A 154 3.33 -15.34 7.45
C SER A 154 2.22 -14.33 7.73
N ARG A 155 1.00 -14.81 7.95
CA ARG A 155 -0.13 -13.97 8.37
C ARG A 155 0.19 -13.28 9.70
N GLY A 156 -0.24 -12.05 9.85
CA GLY A 156 0.07 -11.20 11.01
C GLY A 156 1.47 -10.59 11.01
N ASP A 157 2.34 -10.93 10.05
CA ASP A 157 3.63 -10.28 9.93
C ASP A 157 3.48 -8.84 9.43
N LYS A 158 4.38 -7.98 9.91
CA LYS A 158 4.49 -6.59 9.47
C LYS A 158 5.84 -6.38 8.80
N LEU A 159 5.83 -5.73 7.64
CA LEU A 159 7.04 -5.31 6.95
C LEU A 159 7.14 -3.78 7.04
N GLU A 160 8.28 -3.27 7.46
CA GLU A 160 8.64 -1.86 7.39
C GLU A 160 9.88 -1.70 6.53
N TYR A 161 9.83 -0.83 5.54
CA TYR A 161 10.94 -0.65 4.62
C TYR A 161 11.16 0.81 4.26
N TYR A 162 12.42 1.14 4.03
CA TYR A 162 12.88 2.48 3.72
C TYR A 162 14.22 2.43 3.01
N PHE A 163 14.64 3.57 2.49
CA PHE A 163 15.93 3.73 1.84
C PHE A 163 16.83 4.62 2.69
N GLU A 164 18.13 4.33 2.70
CA GLU A 164 19.18 5.14 3.31
C GLU A 164 20.13 5.58 2.21
N VAL A 165 20.35 6.88 2.07
CA VAL A 165 21.38 7.46 1.21
C VAL A 165 22.48 8.05 2.08
N LYS A 166 23.72 7.75 1.74
CA LYS A 166 24.92 8.27 2.41
C LYS A 166 25.71 9.11 1.43
N ASP A 167 26.12 10.32 1.85
CA ASP A 167 27.01 11.19 1.09
C ASP A 167 28.44 10.64 1.03
N ASN A 168 29.32 11.33 0.32
CA ASN A 168 30.73 10.97 0.16
C ASN A 168 31.66 11.74 1.10
N ASP A 169 31.16 12.42 2.17
CA ASP A 169 31.99 13.14 3.13
C ASP A 169 33.00 12.19 3.82
N ALA A 170 34.22 12.16 3.29
CA ALA A 170 35.31 11.34 3.82
C ALA A 170 35.87 11.88 5.13
N ILE A 171 35.59 13.13 5.49
CA ILE A 171 36.23 13.83 6.61
C ILE A 171 35.48 13.64 7.91
N ASN A 172 34.16 13.76 7.87
CA ASN A 172 33.31 13.64 9.05
C ASN A 172 32.58 12.27 9.14
N GLY A 173 32.86 11.35 8.20
CA GLY A 173 32.35 9.97 8.24
C GLY A 173 31.09 9.71 7.43
N GLY A 174 30.66 10.65 6.60
CA GLY A 174 29.50 10.56 5.71
C GLY A 174 28.16 10.67 6.45
N LYS A 175 27.33 11.61 6.02
CA LYS A 175 25.98 11.84 6.56
C LYS A 175 24.97 10.89 5.92
N ILE A 176 24.00 10.46 6.70
CA ILE A 176 22.97 9.53 6.24
C ILE A 176 21.60 10.19 6.36
N THR A 177 20.83 10.12 5.29
CA THR A 177 19.42 10.50 5.25
C THR A 177 18.57 9.28 4.93
N LYS A 178 17.45 9.14 5.67
CA LYS A 178 16.46 8.09 5.46
C LYS A 178 15.26 8.64 4.71
N SER A 179 14.69 7.84 3.85
CA SER A 179 13.39 8.12 3.26
C SER A 179 12.26 8.03 4.31
N LYS A 180 11.05 8.35 3.92
CA LYS A 180 9.87 7.93 4.69
C LYS A 180 9.86 6.41 4.84
N ILE A 181 9.29 5.94 5.95
CA ILE A 181 9.06 4.52 6.20
C ILE A 181 7.76 4.14 5.52
N PHE A 182 7.81 3.10 4.72
CA PHE A 182 6.64 2.43 4.16
C PHE A 182 6.31 1.21 5.00
N SER A 183 5.05 0.82 5.05
CA SER A 183 4.63 -0.38 5.77
C SER A 183 3.67 -1.23 4.95
N LEU A 184 3.84 -2.55 5.08
CA LEU A 184 2.92 -3.57 4.59
C LEU A 184 2.56 -4.47 5.77
N ASN A 185 1.31 -4.41 6.18
CA ASN A 185 0.79 -5.30 7.22
C ASN A 185 0.07 -6.46 6.55
N LEU A 186 0.44 -7.67 6.90
CA LEU A 186 -0.30 -8.85 6.48
C LEU A 186 -1.38 -9.11 7.53
N PRO A 187 -2.65 -9.17 7.14
CA PRO A 187 -3.71 -9.41 8.08
C PRO A 187 -3.53 -10.75 8.78
N THR A 188 -3.90 -10.81 10.04
CA THR A 188 -3.98 -12.07 10.79
C THR A 188 -5.11 -12.94 10.26
N GLU A 189 -5.14 -14.20 10.65
CA GLU A 189 -6.24 -15.10 10.30
C GLU A 189 -7.56 -14.61 10.88
N GLU A 190 -7.55 -14.17 12.14
CA GLU A 190 -8.71 -13.59 12.82
C GLU A 190 -9.25 -12.32 12.12
N GLU A 191 -8.36 -11.44 11.66
CA GLU A 191 -8.74 -10.23 10.90
C GLU A 191 -9.36 -10.57 9.53
N LEU A 192 -8.82 -11.60 8.87
CA LEU A 192 -9.39 -12.08 7.59
C LEU A 192 -10.75 -12.75 7.79
N GLU A 193 -10.90 -13.56 8.84
CA GLU A 193 -12.19 -14.16 9.20
C GLU A 193 -13.22 -13.10 9.56
N ALA A 194 -12.87 -12.13 10.39
CA ALA A 194 -13.76 -11.03 10.75
C ALA A 194 -14.20 -10.22 9.52
N LYS A 195 -13.27 -9.92 8.61
CA LYS A 195 -13.58 -9.23 7.36
C LYS A 195 -14.49 -10.04 6.46
N LYS A 196 -14.28 -11.35 6.37
CA LYS A 196 -15.12 -12.26 5.62
C LYS A 196 -16.54 -12.33 6.18
N GLU A 197 -16.67 -12.38 7.51
CA GLU A 197 -17.98 -12.38 8.18
C GLU A 197 -18.73 -11.06 7.94
N GLU A 198 -18.06 -9.93 8.06
CA GLU A 198 -18.59 -8.60 7.73
C GLU A 198 -19.05 -8.52 6.27
N ASN A 199 -18.22 -8.94 5.32
CA ASN A 199 -18.59 -8.97 3.89
C ASN A 199 -19.80 -9.87 3.66
N THR A 200 -19.84 -11.03 4.29
CA THR A 200 -20.96 -11.99 4.21
C THR A 200 -22.27 -11.36 4.66
N GLN A 201 -22.25 -10.67 5.79
CA GLN A 201 -23.43 -9.99 6.32
C GLN A 201 -23.88 -8.86 5.40
N ASN A 202 -22.93 -8.04 4.90
CA ASN A 202 -23.22 -6.96 3.96
C ASN A 202 -23.84 -7.49 2.65
N ILE A 203 -23.30 -8.58 2.09
CA ILE A 203 -23.87 -9.23 0.89
C ILE A 203 -25.32 -9.66 1.12
N LYS A 204 -25.60 -10.29 2.28
CA LYS A 204 -26.97 -10.73 2.63
C LYS A 204 -27.93 -9.55 2.76
N GLU A 205 -27.53 -8.48 3.43
CA GLU A 205 -28.36 -7.29 3.62
C GLU A 205 -28.61 -6.58 2.28
N SER A 206 -27.57 -6.29 1.51
CA SER A 206 -27.70 -5.65 0.20
C SER A 206 -28.54 -6.47 -0.77
N THR A 207 -28.42 -7.81 -0.76
CA THR A 207 -29.25 -8.68 -1.60
C THR A 207 -30.73 -8.61 -1.20
N LYS A 208 -31.05 -8.56 0.10
CA LYS A 208 -32.43 -8.39 0.58
C LYS A 208 -33.02 -7.03 0.21
N ASP A 209 -32.17 -5.98 0.30
CA ASP A 209 -32.58 -4.61 -0.06
C ASP A 209 -32.83 -4.50 -1.56
N ALA A 210 -31.96 -5.07 -2.39
CA ALA A 210 -32.15 -5.15 -3.85
C ALA A 210 -33.47 -5.87 -4.19
N LEU A 211 -33.77 -7.00 -3.54
CA LEU A 211 -35.05 -7.71 -3.70
C LEU A 211 -36.27 -6.87 -3.33
N ALA A 212 -36.19 -6.12 -2.21
CA ALA A 212 -37.29 -5.24 -1.79
C ALA A 212 -37.52 -4.12 -2.81
N LYS A 213 -36.42 -3.51 -3.32
CA LYS A 213 -36.51 -2.48 -4.37
C LYS A 213 -37.08 -3.01 -5.68
N ILE A 214 -36.70 -4.23 -6.08
CA ILE A 214 -37.25 -4.89 -7.28
C ILE A 214 -38.78 -5.13 -7.13
N LYS A 215 -39.24 -5.57 -5.96
CA LYS A 215 -40.65 -5.77 -5.68
C LYS A 215 -41.43 -4.45 -5.74
N ASP A 216 -40.89 -3.39 -5.11
CA ASP A 216 -41.49 -2.04 -5.16
C ASP A 216 -41.55 -1.51 -6.60
N LEU A 217 -40.47 -1.64 -7.35
CA LEU A 217 -40.40 -1.23 -8.75
C LEU A 217 -41.42 -1.98 -9.62
N LYS A 218 -41.59 -3.29 -9.41
CA LYS A 218 -42.63 -4.10 -10.08
C LYS A 218 -44.03 -3.58 -9.81
N ASP A 219 -44.33 -3.25 -8.56
CA ASP A 219 -45.68 -2.72 -8.18
C ASP A 219 -45.91 -1.36 -8.83
N GLN A 220 -44.92 -0.47 -8.84
CA GLN A 220 -44.98 0.82 -9.53
C GLN A 220 -45.17 0.67 -11.04
N ILE A 221 -44.46 -0.26 -11.69
CA ILE A 221 -44.64 -0.58 -13.12
C ILE A 221 -46.09 -1.04 -13.39
N ASN A 222 -46.63 -1.91 -12.54
CA ASN A 222 -48.03 -2.37 -12.66
C ASN A 222 -49.06 -1.22 -12.53
N GLU A 223 -48.83 -0.29 -11.59
CA GLU A 223 -49.69 0.88 -11.42
C GLU A 223 -49.65 1.81 -12.62
N ILE A 224 -48.44 2.15 -13.08
CA ILE A 224 -48.25 3.02 -14.26
C ILE A 224 -48.84 2.35 -15.51
N SER A 225 -48.59 1.06 -15.73
CA SER A 225 -49.17 0.33 -16.86
C SER A 225 -50.71 0.38 -16.87
N LYS A 226 -51.37 0.20 -15.71
CA LYS A 226 -52.83 0.33 -15.58
C LYS A 226 -53.32 1.74 -15.89
N GLN A 227 -52.62 2.77 -15.44
CA GLN A 227 -52.96 4.17 -15.71
C GLN A 227 -52.88 4.51 -17.21
N LEU A 228 -51.86 3.94 -17.89
CA LEU A 228 -51.58 4.20 -19.30
C LEU A 228 -52.55 3.49 -20.26
N ILE A 229 -53.15 2.37 -19.86
CA ILE A 229 -54.11 1.59 -20.69
C ILE A 229 -55.27 2.47 -21.17
N ASN A 230 -55.80 3.34 -20.31
CA ASN A 230 -56.99 4.15 -20.59
C ASN A 230 -56.69 5.55 -21.15
N LYS A 231 -55.41 5.96 -21.31
CA LYS A 231 -55.04 7.27 -21.82
C LYS A 231 -54.73 7.22 -23.32
N GLN A 232 -55.23 8.20 -24.07
CA GLN A 232 -54.95 8.34 -25.50
C GLN A 232 -53.55 8.96 -25.76
N ASN A 233 -53.13 9.90 -24.91
CA ASN A 233 -51.84 10.59 -24.98
C ASN A 233 -51.17 10.64 -23.62
N LEU A 234 -49.84 10.55 -23.61
CA LEU A 234 -49.02 10.67 -22.40
C LEU A 234 -48.92 12.13 -21.97
N THR A 235 -49.17 12.38 -20.70
CA THR A 235 -48.97 13.69 -20.07
C THR A 235 -47.47 13.88 -19.70
N TRP A 236 -47.09 15.12 -19.43
CA TRP A 236 -45.72 15.40 -18.88
C TRP A 236 -45.47 14.64 -17.58
N GLN A 237 -46.50 14.51 -16.73
CA GLN A 237 -46.41 13.78 -15.46
C GLN A 237 -46.18 12.27 -15.66
N ASP A 238 -46.77 11.66 -16.68
CA ASP A 238 -46.53 10.25 -17.02
C ASP A 238 -45.08 10.03 -17.47
N LYS A 239 -44.52 10.96 -18.25
CA LYS A 239 -43.11 10.91 -18.68
C LYS A 239 -42.15 11.01 -17.50
N GLU A 240 -42.43 11.87 -16.53
CA GLU A 240 -41.61 12.02 -15.34
C GLU A 240 -41.62 10.76 -14.48
N GLN A 241 -42.79 10.12 -14.30
CA GLN A 241 -42.92 8.83 -13.61
C GLN A 241 -42.10 7.73 -14.30
N ILE A 242 -42.11 7.69 -15.63
CA ILE A 242 -41.30 6.73 -16.40
C ILE A 242 -39.79 6.98 -16.20
N LYS A 243 -39.37 8.23 -16.16
CA LYS A 243 -37.94 8.57 -15.85
C LYS A 243 -37.55 8.14 -14.43
N ASP A 244 -38.44 8.30 -13.47
CA ASP A 244 -38.19 7.83 -12.10
C ASP A 244 -38.05 6.30 -12.03
N LEU A 245 -38.90 5.55 -12.78
CA LEU A 245 -38.73 4.09 -12.89
C LEU A 245 -37.39 3.71 -13.52
N LEU A 246 -36.95 4.44 -14.55
CA LEU A 246 -35.65 4.24 -15.18
C LEU A 246 -34.51 4.41 -14.18
N LYS A 247 -34.55 5.51 -13.42
CA LYS A 247 -33.53 5.79 -12.41
C LYS A 247 -33.49 4.70 -11.35
N LYS A 248 -34.64 4.26 -10.86
CA LYS A 248 -34.71 3.16 -9.89
C LYS A 248 -34.12 1.85 -10.45
N GLN A 249 -34.39 1.55 -11.72
CA GLN A 249 -33.82 0.38 -12.38
C GLN A 249 -32.28 0.48 -12.52
N GLU A 250 -31.76 1.67 -12.83
CA GLU A 250 -30.30 1.91 -12.87
C GLU A 250 -29.67 1.76 -11.48
N ASP A 251 -30.33 2.24 -10.43
CA ASP A 251 -29.87 2.14 -9.05
C ASP A 251 -29.82 0.67 -8.58
N ILE A 252 -30.87 -0.11 -8.89
CA ILE A 252 -30.91 -1.57 -8.62
C ILE A 252 -29.76 -2.29 -9.34
N LYS A 253 -29.50 -1.95 -10.61
CA LYS A 253 -28.42 -2.55 -11.37
C LYS A 253 -27.07 -2.29 -10.72
N LYS A 254 -26.79 -1.06 -10.30
CA LYS A 254 -25.53 -0.71 -9.60
C LYS A 254 -25.38 -1.49 -8.30
N GLU A 255 -26.45 -1.60 -7.53
CA GLU A 255 -26.44 -2.35 -6.27
C GLU A 255 -26.10 -3.84 -6.50
N ILE A 256 -26.67 -4.45 -7.56
CA ILE A 256 -26.34 -5.83 -7.94
C ILE A 256 -24.87 -5.96 -8.38
N GLU A 257 -24.32 -4.98 -9.12
CA GLU A 257 -22.92 -4.93 -9.48
C GLU A 257 -22.00 -4.83 -8.24
N GLU A 258 -22.37 -4.03 -7.25
CA GLU A 258 -21.66 -3.90 -5.97
C GLU A 258 -21.71 -5.21 -5.15
N ILE A 259 -22.86 -5.88 -5.10
CA ILE A 259 -23.01 -7.19 -4.46
C ILE A 259 -22.09 -8.22 -5.12
N LYS A 260 -22.03 -8.24 -6.46
CA LYS A 260 -21.11 -9.13 -7.20
C LYS A 260 -19.66 -8.87 -6.85
N GLN A 261 -19.21 -7.63 -6.83
CA GLN A 261 -17.82 -7.28 -6.45
C GLN A 261 -17.51 -7.73 -5.02
N SER A 262 -18.44 -7.53 -4.09
CA SER A 262 -18.28 -7.98 -2.70
C SER A 262 -18.20 -9.51 -2.59
N LEU A 263 -18.91 -10.25 -3.44
CA LEU A 263 -18.83 -11.70 -3.54
C LEU A 263 -17.45 -12.16 -4.06
N GLU A 264 -16.96 -11.55 -5.14
CA GLU A 264 -15.64 -11.83 -5.70
C GLU A 264 -14.55 -11.58 -4.66
N GLU A 265 -14.62 -10.45 -3.92
CA GLU A 265 -13.69 -10.16 -2.82
C GLU A 265 -13.76 -11.20 -1.71
N ASN A 266 -14.97 -11.63 -1.35
CA ASN A 266 -15.18 -12.63 -0.30
C ASN A 266 -14.61 -14.00 -0.71
N ASN A 267 -14.78 -14.40 -1.97
CA ASN A 267 -14.21 -15.63 -2.52
C ASN A 267 -12.67 -15.59 -2.51
N LEU A 268 -12.06 -14.45 -2.87
CA LEU A 268 -10.62 -14.26 -2.80
C LEU A 268 -10.07 -14.31 -1.36
N LEU A 269 -10.82 -13.81 -0.38
CA LEU A 269 -10.47 -13.92 1.04
C LEU A 269 -10.50 -15.38 1.48
N GLU A 270 -11.49 -16.14 1.03
CA GLU A 270 -11.66 -17.55 1.35
C GLU A 270 -10.55 -18.44 0.76
N GLU A 271 -10.18 -18.25 -0.52
CA GLU A 271 -9.03 -18.93 -1.13
C GLU A 271 -7.73 -18.72 -0.34
N LYS A 272 -7.60 -17.56 0.31
CA LYS A 272 -6.43 -17.26 1.15
C LYS A 272 -6.50 -17.90 2.53
N LEU A 273 -7.69 -18.20 3.05
CA LEU A 273 -7.88 -18.71 4.41
C LEU A 273 -7.80 -20.23 4.52
N THR A 274 -8.29 -20.94 3.52
CA THR A 274 -8.47 -22.41 3.59
C THR A 274 -7.83 -23.12 2.40
N GLU A 275 -7.26 -24.31 2.64
CA GLU A 275 -7.11 -25.35 1.61
C GLU A 275 -8.52 -25.97 1.41
N GLN A 276 -9.30 -25.38 0.51
CA GLN A 276 -10.71 -25.71 0.37
C GLN A 276 -10.94 -27.06 -0.32
N GLU A 277 -11.98 -27.77 0.14
CA GLU A 277 -12.59 -28.87 -0.61
C GLU A 277 -13.09 -28.37 -1.97
N GLU A 278 -12.76 -29.08 -3.05
CA GLU A 278 -13.17 -28.75 -4.44
C GLU A 278 -14.67 -28.45 -4.59
N GLU A 279 -15.51 -29.05 -3.74
CA GLU A 279 -16.95 -28.92 -3.76
C GLU A 279 -17.43 -27.53 -3.33
N ILE A 280 -16.80 -26.93 -2.32
CA ILE A 280 -17.12 -25.57 -1.85
C ILE A 280 -16.72 -24.54 -2.91
N LEU A 281 -15.55 -24.70 -3.49
CA LEU A 281 -15.03 -23.84 -4.56
C LEU A 281 -15.95 -23.86 -5.81
N LYS A 282 -16.51 -25.05 -6.13
CA LYS A 282 -17.46 -25.22 -7.23
C LYS A 282 -18.78 -24.47 -6.97
N LYS A 283 -19.33 -24.59 -5.76
CA LYS A 283 -20.56 -23.89 -5.35
C LYS A 283 -20.38 -22.37 -5.34
N GLN A 284 -19.22 -21.87 -4.97
CA GLN A 284 -18.89 -20.44 -5.03
C GLN A 284 -18.85 -19.93 -6.48
N LYS A 285 -18.25 -20.66 -7.39
CA LYS A 285 -18.25 -20.35 -8.82
C LYS A 285 -19.65 -20.38 -9.42
N GLU A 286 -20.48 -21.36 -9.03
CA GLU A 286 -21.88 -21.42 -9.44
C GLU A 286 -22.67 -20.18 -8.96
N LEU A 287 -22.38 -19.68 -7.77
CA LEU A 287 -23.00 -18.47 -7.21
C LEU A 287 -22.57 -17.21 -7.98
N GLU A 288 -21.31 -17.10 -8.34
CA GLU A 288 -20.77 -16.02 -9.18
C GLU A 288 -21.38 -16.05 -10.59
N GLU A 289 -21.48 -17.22 -11.22
CA GLU A 289 -22.16 -17.39 -12.52
C GLU A 289 -23.63 -17.01 -12.48
N LEU A 290 -24.34 -17.23 -11.36
CA LEU A 290 -25.73 -16.81 -11.19
C LEU A 290 -25.84 -15.28 -11.13
N PHE A 291 -24.93 -14.60 -10.43
CA PHE A 291 -24.89 -13.13 -10.45
C PHE A 291 -24.57 -12.58 -11.84
N ASP A 292 -23.69 -13.22 -12.60
CA ASP A 292 -23.40 -12.85 -13.97
C ASP A 292 -24.63 -12.98 -14.88
N LYS A 293 -25.45 -14.00 -14.68
CA LYS A 293 -26.72 -14.14 -15.41
C LYS A 293 -27.72 -13.02 -15.08
N VAL A 294 -27.78 -12.59 -13.83
CA VAL A 294 -28.64 -11.48 -13.38
C VAL A 294 -28.25 -10.14 -14.03
N LEU A 295 -26.95 -9.90 -14.19
CA LEU A 295 -26.40 -8.68 -14.81
C LEU A 295 -26.42 -8.67 -16.34
N ASN A 296 -26.98 -9.71 -16.95
CA ASN A 296 -26.87 -10.02 -18.38
C ASN A 296 -27.37 -8.92 -19.32
N GLN A 297 -27.03 -9.12 -20.61
CA GLN A 297 -27.35 -8.28 -21.77
C GLN A 297 -28.81 -7.79 -21.77
N GLN A 298 -29.75 -8.62 -21.30
CA GLN A 298 -31.17 -8.26 -21.21
C GLN A 298 -31.44 -7.02 -20.35
N MET A 299 -30.79 -6.87 -19.19
CA MET A 299 -30.96 -5.69 -18.36
C MET A 299 -30.34 -4.44 -19.01
N LYS A 300 -29.23 -4.59 -19.73
CA LYS A 300 -28.61 -3.51 -20.50
C LYS A 300 -29.48 -3.08 -21.67
N ASP A 301 -30.01 -4.04 -22.41
CA ASP A 301 -30.84 -3.79 -23.60
C ASP A 301 -32.15 -3.08 -23.21
N ILE A 302 -32.77 -3.50 -22.11
CA ILE A 302 -33.98 -2.87 -21.58
C ILE A 302 -33.72 -1.42 -21.13
N LEU A 303 -32.60 -1.16 -20.44
CA LEU A 303 -32.23 0.20 -20.07
C LEU A 303 -31.97 1.10 -21.29
N GLU A 304 -31.37 0.57 -22.35
CA GLU A 304 -31.18 1.31 -23.60
C GLU A 304 -32.52 1.59 -24.30
N GLU A 305 -33.41 0.60 -24.38
CA GLU A 305 -34.77 0.80 -24.93
C GLU A 305 -35.58 1.83 -24.15
N MET A 306 -35.49 1.79 -22.83
CA MET A 306 -36.18 2.79 -22.00
C MET A 306 -35.59 4.19 -22.17
N LYS A 307 -34.27 4.34 -22.29
CA LYS A 307 -33.63 5.64 -22.57
C LYS A 307 -34.14 6.22 -23.90
N LYS A 308 -34.19 5.40 -24.94
CA LYS A 308 -34.74 5.79 -26.25
C LYS A 308 -36.23 6.20 -26.15
N LEU A 309 -37.00 5.47 -25.37
CA LEU A 309 -38.43 5.79 -25.15
C LEU A 309 -38.61 7.09 -24.33
N ALA A 310 -37.66 7.46 -23.47
CA ALA A 310 -37.74 8.71 -22.69
C ALA A 310 -37.39 9.96 -23.52
N GLU A 311 -36.65 9.81 -24.63
CA GLU A 311 -36.19 10.91 -25.45
C GLU A 311 -37.04 11.22 -26.70
N GLU A 312 -37.76 10.22 -27.25
CA GLU A 312 -38.57 10.37 -28.47
C GLU A 312 -40.08 10.57 -28.21
N GLN A 313 -40.88 10.85 -29.28
CA GLN A 313 -42.32 10.80 -29.22
C GLN A 313 -42.79 9.36 -28.99
N ILE A 314 -43.22 9.06 -27.77
CA ILE A 314 -43.45 7.71 -27.27
C ILE A 314 -44.70 7.12 -27.93
N ASP A 315 -44.53 6.03 -28.68
CA ASP A 315 -45.63 5.15 -29.09
C ASP A 315 -46.08 4.36 -27.84
N LYS A 316 -47.36 4.53 -27.48
CA LYS A 316 -48.00 3.88 -26.31
C LYS A 316 -47.83 2.34 -26.34
N ASN A 317 -47.91 1.72 -27.50
CA ASN A 317 -47.78 0.28 -27.62
C ASN A 317 -46.37 -0.22 -27.30
N LYS A 318 -45.38 0.48 -27.82
CA LYS A 318 -43.98 0.21 -27.48
C LYS A 318 -43.68 0.42 -26.01
N LEU A 319 -44.23 1.49 -25.41
CA LEU A 319 -44.02 1.75 -23.99
C LEU A 319 -44.61 0.62 -23.13
N ASN A 320 -45.85 0.16 -23.41
CA ASN A 320 -46.43 -0.94 -22.67
C ASN A 320 -45.67 -2.26 -22.85
N GLU A 321 -45.16 -2.52 -24.04
CA GLU A 321 -44.29 -3.67 -24.32
C GLU A 321 -43.01 -3.61 -23.51
N THR A 322 -42.33 -2.46 -23.53
CA THR A 322 -41.09 -2.26 -22.74
C THR A 322 -41.33 -2.36 -21.24
N LEU A 323 -42.41 -1.76 -20.70
CA LEU A 323 -42.76 -1.90 -19.28
C LEU A 323 -43.05 -3.37 -18.90
N ASN A 324 -43.73 -4.14 -19.77
CA ASN A 324 -43.92 -5.56 -19.55
C ASN A 324 -42.61 -6.36 -19.59
N ASN A 325 -41.70 -6.04 -20.50
CA ASN A 325 -40.41 -6.68 -20.60
C ASN A 325 -39.57 -6.41 -19.33
N ILE A 326 -39.58 -5.17 -18.81
CA ILE A 326 -38.90 -4.81 -17.55
C ILE A 326 -39.50 -5.59 -16.39
N LYS A 327 -40.84 -5.69 -16.33
CA LYS A 327 -41.50 -6.45 -15.27
C LYS A 327 -41.09 -7.92 -15.28
N LEU A 328 -41.10 -8.57 -16.47
CA LEU A 328 -40.69 -9.97 -16.62
C LEU A 328 -39.24 -10.16 -16.23
N ASN A 329 -38.37 -9.27 -16.68
CA ASN A 329 -36.96 -9.32 -16.35
C ASN A 329 -36.72 -9.13 -14.83
N ASN A 330 -37.39 -8.18 -14.22
CA ASN A 330 -37.31 -7.99 -12.76
C ASN A 330 -37.85 -9.19 -11.96
N GLU A 331 -38.89 -9.88 -12.47
CA GLU A 331 -39.37 -11.14 -11.87
C GLU A 331 -38.32 -12.25 -11.96
N ASP A 332 -37.61 -12.35 -13.06
CA ASP A 332 -36.54 -13.35 -13.23
C ASP A 332 -35.31 -12.98 -12.40
N VAL A 333 -34.90 -11.70 -12.36
CA VAL A 333 -33.85 -11.19 -11.46
C VAL A 333 -34.19 -11.47 -9.99
N ALA A 334 -35.43 -11.20 -9.57
CA ALA A 334 -35.86 -11.47 -8.19
C ALA A 334 -35.76 -12.96 -7.83
N LYS A 335 -36.22 -13.86 -8.75
CA LYS A 335 -36.09 -15.31 -8.54
C LYS A 335 -34.64 -15.76 -8.41
N GLU A 336 -33.75 -15.23 -9.26
CA GLU A 336 -32.33 -15.58 -9.20
C GLU A 336 -31.66 -15.02 -7.93
N LEU A 337 -32.01 -13.81 -7.48
CA LEU A 337 -31.53 -13.26 -6.20
C LEU A 337 -32.04 -14.06 -4.99
N ASP A 338 -33.31 -14.46 -4.97
CA ASP A 338 -33.89 -15.33 -3.93
C ASP A 338 -33.11 -16.68 -3.90
N ARG A 339 -32.86 -17.26 -5.07
CA ARG A 339 -32.09 -18.49 -5.22
C ARG A 339 -30.65 -18.33 -4.72
N ASN A 340 -30.02 -17.19 -5.02
CA ASN A 340 -28.69 -16.87 -4.54
C ASN A 340 -28.65 -16.77 -3.01
N ILE A 341 -29.62 -16.13 -2.38
CA ILE A 341 -29.73 -16.07 -0.91
C ILE A 341 -29.87 -17.49 -0.32
N GLU A 342 -30.71 -18.34 -0.90
CA GLU A 342 -30.85 -19.71 -0.41
C GLU A 342 -29.56 -20.52 -0.57
N MET A 343 -28.91 -20.40 -1.71
CA MET A 343 -27.65 -21.10 -1.97
C MET A 343 -26.54 -20.60 -1.05
N TYR A 344 -26.48 -19.29 -0.78
CA TYR A 344 -25.54 -18.70 0.15
C TYR A 344 -25.76 -19.20 1.60
N LYS A 345 -27.02 -19.29 2.04
CA LYS A 345 -27.38 -19.87 3.35
C LYS A 345 -26.98 -21.34 3.47
N ARG A 346 -27.18 -22.11 2.40
CA ARG A 346 -26.76 -23.53 2.38
C ARG A 346 -25.27 -23.68 2.47
N LEU A 347 -24.53 -22.88 1.71
CA LEU A 347 -23.06 -22.87 1.74
C LEU A 347 -22.53 -22.52 3.14
N GLU A 348 -23.12 -21.50 3.78
CA GLU A 348 -22.81 -21.12 5.15
C GLU A 348 -23.06 -22.22 6.17
N MET A 349 -24.22 -22.89 6.06
CA MET A 349 -24.56 -24.03 6.93
C MET A 349 -23.59 -25.20 6.72
N GLU A 350 -23.20 -25.48 5.49
CA GLU A 350 -22.25 -26.55 5.17
C GLU A 350 -20.87 -26.26 5.74
N LYS A 351 -20.37 -25.01 5.59
CA LYS A 351 -19.13 -24.56 6.20
C LYS A 351 -19.15 -24.68 7.72
N LEU A 352 -20.20 -24.17 8.34
CA LEU A 352 -20.38 -24.27 9.79
C LEU A 352 -20.41 -25.74 10.26
N SER A 353 -21.05 -26.60 9.49
CA SER A 353 -21.08 -28.04 9.77
C SER A 353 -19.70 -28.68 9.68
N ASN A 354 -18.93 -28.34 8.65
CA ASN A 354 -17.56 -28.83 8.48
C ASN A 354 -16.64 -28.34 9.60
N GLU A 355 -16.69 -27.05 9.92
CA GLU A 355 -15.92 -26.48 11.04
C GLU A 355 -16.27 -27.13 12.38
N LEU A 356 -17.57 -27.38 12.65
CA LEU A 356 -18.02 -28.07 13.85
C LEU A 356 -17.50 -29.51 13.87
N THR A 357 -17.50 -30.22 12.74
CA THR A 357 -17.01 -31.60 12.63
C THR A 357 -15.51 -31.62 12.91
N GLU A 358 -14.71 -30.73 12.33
CA GLU A 358 -13.26 -30.67 12.60
C GLU A 358 -12.96 -30.35 14.07
N LYS A 359 -13.70 -29.40 14.67
CA LYS A 359 -13.55 -29.07 16.09
C LYS A 359 -13.91 -30.22 17.01
N LEU A 360 -14.98 -30.93 16.68
CA LEU A 360 -15.39 -32.13 17.42
C LEU A 360 -14.39 -33.26 17.28
N ASP A 361 -13.82 -33.51 16.10
CA ASP A 361 -12.77 -34.48 15.86
C ASP A 361 -11.50 -34.13 16.65
N LYS A 362 -11.13 -32.84 16.70
CA LYS A 362 -10.00 -32.40 17.53
C LYS A 362 -10.27 -32.64 19.00
N LEU A 363 -11.42 -32.22 19.53
CA LEU A 363 -11.83 -32.45 20.92
C LEU A 363 -11.83 -33.95 21.26
N SER A 364 -12.29 -34.79 20.33
CA SER A 364 -12.27 -36.25 20.49
C SER A 364 -10.85 -36.81 20.61
N LYS A 365 -9.91 -36.30 19.77
CA LYS A 365 -8.50 -36.69 19.83
C LYS A 365 -7.86 -36.24 21.15
N ASP A 366 -8.09 -34.96 21.54
CA ASP A 366 -7.56 -34.42 22.79
C ASP A 366 -8.11 -35.14 24.02
N GLN A 367 -9.40 -35.51 24.01
CA GLN A 367 -10.04 -36.33 25.06
C GLN A 367 -9.42 -37.73 25.14
N LYS A 368 -9.14 -38.35 23.99
CA LYS A 368 -8.51 -39.66 23.90
C LYS A 368 -7.07 -39.64 24.44
N GLU A 369 -6.31 -38.59 24.03
CA GLU A 369 -4.95 -38.39 24.54
C GLU A 369 -4.93 -38.14 26.04
N LEU A 370 -5.86 -37.33 26.57
CA LEU A 370 -6.01 -37.12 27.99
C LEU A 370 -6.33 -38.46 28.74
N SER A 371 -7.24 -39.26 28.17
CA SER A 371 -7.60 -40.56 28.71
C SER A 371 -6.39 -41.55 28.77
N GLU A 372 -5.53 -41.53 27.75
CA GLU A 372 -4.32 -42.36 27.70
C GLU A 372 -3.26 -41.88 28.72
N ASN A 373 -3.18 -40.56 28.93
CA ASN A 373 -2.26 -39.91 29.86
C ASN A 373 -2.71 -39.93 31.32
N LEU A 374 -3.95 -40.34 31.63
CA LEU A 374 -4.47 -40.49 33.00
C LEU A 374 -3.66 -41.44 33.89
N LYS A 375 -2.82 -42.26 33.28
CA LYS A 375 -1.88 -43.19 33.98
C LYS A 375 -0.64 -42.46 34.54
N SER A 376 -0.40 -41.20 34.19
CA SER A 376 0.72 -40.41 34.67
C SER A 376 0.34 -39.63 35.95
N LYS A 377 1.31 -39.39 36.83
CA LYS A 377 1.15 -38.98 38.23
C LYS A 377 0.55 -37.60 38.53
N ASN A 378 0.08 -36.78 37.55
CA ASN A 378 -0.36 -35.41 37.77
C ASN A 378 -1.88 -35.27 37.69
N ARG A 379 -2.56 -35.61 38.78
CA ARG A 379 -4.03 -35.65 38.86
C ARG A 379 -4.66 -34.23 38.71
N GLU A 380 -4.06 -33.22 39.30
CA GLU A 380 -4.59 -31.84 39.26
C GLU A 380 -4.51 -31.25 37.84
N GLU A 381 -3.43 -31.47 37.11
CA GLU A 381 -3.26 -31.02 35.73
C GLU A 381 -4.27 -31.72 34.78
N ASN A 382 -4.53 -32.99 34.99
CA ASN A 382 -5.51 -33.76 34.22
C ASN A 382 -6.95 -33.28 34.45
N ILE A 383 -7.30 -32.91 35.69
CA ILE A 383 -8.61 -32.33 36.02
C ILE A 383 -8.79 -30.98 35.31
N SER A 384 -7.79 -30.10 35.37
CA SER A 384 -7.83 -28.80 34.69
C SER A 384 -7.95 -28.91 33.16
N LYS A 385 -7.26 -29.88 32.56
CA LYS A 385 -7.41 -30.19 31.13
C LYS A 385 -8.79 -30.72 30.77
N GLN A 386 -9.36 -31.59 31.62
CA GLN A 386 -10.73 -32.09 31.40
C GLN A 386 -11.79 -30.96 31.50
N GLU A 387 -11.63 -30.07 32.46
CA GLU A 387 -12.54 -28.93 32.62
C GLU A 387 -12.51 -28.03 31.36
N LYS A 388 -11.33 -27.73 30.80
CA LYS A 388 -11.19 -26.99 29.55
C LYS A 388 -11.87 -27.66 28.37
N LEU A 389 -11.62 -28.97 28.19
CA LEU A 389 -12.27 -29.73 27.12
C LEU A 389 -13.80 -29.75 27.25
N ASN A 390 -14.32 -29.83 28.48
CA ASN A 390 -15.76 -29.80 28.75
C ASN A 390 -16.36 -28.41 28.41
N ASP A 391 -15.63 -27.33 28.73
CA ASP A 391 -16.08 -25.96 28.41
C ASP A 391 -16.03 -25.70 26.89
N GLU A 392 -14.99 -26.15 26.21
CA GLU A 392 -14.89 -26.08 24.75
C GLU A 392 -16.01 -26.88 24.07
N PHE A 393 -16.32 -28.09 24.56
CA PHE A 393 -17.43 -28.89 24.05
C PHE A 393 -18.79 -28.19 24.23
N LYS A 394 -19.05 -27.60 25.40
CA LYS A 394 -20.27 -26.81 25.64
C LYS A 394 -20.41 -25.64 24.69
N GLN A 395 -19.32 -24.90 24.46
CA GLN A 395 -19.33 -23.77 23.49
C GLN A 395 -19.66 -24.22 22.07
N GLN A 396 -19.36 -25.47 21.68
CA GLN A 396 -19.74 -26.02 20.38
C GLN A 396 -21.20 -26.52 20.34
N GLN A 397 -21.78 -26.86 21.48
CA GLN A 397 -23.22 -27.23 21.56
C GLN A 397 -24.15 -26.02 21.44
N ASP A 398 -23.68 -24.82 21.85
CA ASP A 398 -24.47 -23.60 21.85
C ASP A 398 -24.43 -22.85 20.50
N LYS A 399 -23.62 -23.32 19.55
CA LYS A 399 -23.50 -22.80 18.17
C LYS A 399 -24.33 -23.61 17.18
#